data_a39c411eae641008e416f38fa0fa557b
#
_entry.id   a39c411eae641008e416f38fa0fa557b
#
_cell.length_a   1.000
_cell.length_b   1.000
_cell.length_c   1.000
_cell.angle_alpha   90.00
_cell.angle_beta   90.00
_cell.angle_gamma   90.00
#
_symmetry.space_group_name_H-M   'P 1'
#
loop_
_entity.id
_entity.type
_entity.pdbx_description
1 polymer ?
#
loop_
_entity_poly.entity_id
_entity_poly.type
_entity_poly.pdbx_seq_one_letter_code
_entity_poly.pdbx_strand_id
1 'polypeptide(L)'
;MPQVKVVLVEPRVDGNVGAVARSMANFGFTELCMVRPCELTDEAFKRAKHAGYILREAQVVQSFEEAVADCFHVVGTSGIVTAGEKHYIRIPLTPREFADRLEGVEEKVAVVFGPEDT
;
A
#
# COMPACT_ATOMS: atom_id res chain seq x y z
N MET A 1 15.90 -8.11 -1.28
CA MET A 1 14.46 -7.87 -1.21
C MET A 1 14.10 -6.67 -2.06
N PRO A 2 13.03 -6.70 -2.86
CA PRO A 2 12.64 -5.55 -3.68
C PRO A 2 12.12 -4.42 -2.83
N GLN A 3 12.09 -3.24 -3.40
CA GLN A 3 11.39 -2.12 -2.77
C GLN A 3 9.89 -2.37 -2.88
N VAL A 4 9.18 -2.16 -1.78
CA VAL A 4 7.74 -2.35 -1.72
C VAL A 4 7.07 -1.02 -1.39
N LYS A 5 6.15 -0.62 -2.25
CA LYS A 5 5.29 0.53 -2.02
C LYS A 5 3.90 0.00 -1.67
N VAL A 6 3.35 0.48 -0.58
CA VAL A 6 1.95 0.17 -0.23
C VAL A 6 1.09 1.30 -0.75
N VAL A 7 0.07 0.95 -1.53
CA VAL A 7 -0.82 1.92 -2.17
C VAL A 7 -2.23 1.72 -1.61
N LEU A 8 -2.80 2.77 -1.04
CA LEU A 8 -4.18 2.78 -0.57
C LEU A 8 -5.01 3.61 -1.53
N VAL A 9 -6.04 3.02 -2.14
CA VAL A 9 -6.90 3.71 -3.09
C VAL A 9 -8.14 4.19 -2.38
N GLU A 10 -8.28 5.51 -2.31
CA GLU A 10 -9.43 6.19 -1.70
C GLU A 10 -9.77 5.68 -0.30
N PRO A 11 -8.79 5.65 0.62
CA PRO A 11 -9.10 5.23 1.99
C PRO A 11 -10.05 6.26 2.63
N ARG A 12 -11.09 5.77 3.29
CA ARG A 12 -12.13 6.63 3.86
C ARG A 12 -12.09 6.70 5.39
N VAL A 13 -11.52 5.71 6.03
CA VAL A 13 -11.43 5.67 7.49
C VAL A 13 -9.97 5.86 7.88
N ASP A 14 -9.66 7.03 8.43
CA ASP A 14 -8.26 7.38 8.71
C ASP A 14 -7.62 6.49 9.77
N GLY A 15 -8.40 5.96 10.70
CA GLY A 15 -7.89 5.00 11.65
C GLY A 15 -7.34 3.75 10.98
N ASN A 16 -7.97 3.32 9.89
CA ASN A 16 -7.50 2.17 9.12
C ASN A 16 -6.17 2.47 8.42
N VAL A 17 -5.99 3.72 7.98
CA VAL A 17 -4.72 4.14 7.40
C VAL A 17 -3.61 4.04 8.44
N GLY A 18 -3.89 4.46 9.67
CA GLY A 18 -2.94 4.32 10.77
C GLY A 18 -2.59 2.87 11.05
N ALA A 19 -3.59 1.99 11.05
CA ALA A 19 -3.37 0.56 11.26
C ALA A 19 -2.50 -0.05 10.16
N VAL A 20 -2.69 0.40 8.92
CA VAL A 20 -1.84 -0.05 7.80
C VAL A 20 -0.39 0.39 8.02
N ALA A 21 -0.17 1.64 8.41
CA ALA A 21 1.18 2.14 8.68
C ALA A 21 1.87 1.31 9.77
N ARG A 22 1.13 0.95 10.81
CA ARG A 22 1.66 0.13 11.87
C ARG A 22 2.07 -1.26 11.36
N SER A 23 1.22 -1.87 10.54
CA SER A 23 1.53 -3.17 9.93
C SER A 23 2.75 -3.08 9.03
N MET A 24 2.83 -2.00 8.23
CA MET A 24 3.98 -1.78 7.36
C MET A 24 5.28 -1.75 8.16
N ALA A 25 5.29 -1.04 9.28
CA ALA A 25 6.48 -0.95 10.13
C ALA A 25 6.89 -2.33 10.63
N ASN A 26 5.92 -3.18 10.95
CA ASN A 26 6.20 -4.54 11.41
C ASN A 26 6.86 -5.39 10.33
N PHE A 27 6.60 -5.09 9.05
CA PHE A 27 7.22 -5.79 7.94
C PHE A 27 8.49 -5.10 7.42
N GLY A 28 8.84 -3.95 7.98
CA GLY A 28 9.97 -3.18 7.51
C GLY A 28 9.70 -2.36 6.27
N PHE A 29 8.45 -2.17 5.89
CA PHE A 29 8.07 -1.34 4.75
C PHE A 29 7.86 0.09 5.22
N THR A 30 8.32 1.07 4.44
CA THR A 30 8.23 2.47 4.82
C THR A 30 7.57 3.35 3.78
N GLU A 31 7.40 2.87 2.56
CA GLU A 31 6.87 3.70 1.48
C GLU A 31 5.36 3.51 1.34
N LEU A 32 4.62 4.53 1.76
CA LEU A 32 3.16 4.56 1.68
C LEU A 32 2.72 5.61 0.66
N CYS A 33 1.80 5.24 -0.23
CA CYS A 33 1.21 6.15 -1.19
C CYS A 33 -0.31 6.04 -1.09
N MET A 34 -0.99 7.18 -1.08
CA MET A 34 -2.45 7.20 -1.00
C MET A 34 -3.03 7.92 -2.20
N VAL A 35 -4.01 7.31 -2.84
CA VAL A 35 -4.72 7.89 -3.97
C VAL A 35 -6.00 8.54 -3.43
N ARG A 36 -6.09 9.87 -3.54
CA ARG A 36 -7.26 10.64 -3.09
C ARG A 36 -7.77 10.19 -1.70
N PRO A 37 -6.92 10.27 -0.68
CA PRO A 37 -7.31 9.79 0.65
C PRO A 37 -8.26 10.75 1.36
N CYS A 38 -8.92 10.25 2.41
CA CYS A 38 -9.60 11.12 3.37
C CYS A 38 -8.56 11.90 4.17
N GLU A 39 -9.03 12.90 4.92
CA GLU A 39 -8.15 13.65 5.80
C GLU A 39 -7.68 12.76 6.94
N LEU A 40 -6.38 12.84 7.25
CA LEU A 40 -5.81 12.11 8.36
C LEU A 40 -5.88 12.97 9.62
N THR A 41 -6.61 12.47 10.61
CA THR A 41 -6.76 13.15 11.90
C THR A 41 -5.89 12.46 12.94
N ASP A 42 -5.99 12.93 14.20
CA ASP A 42 -5.25 12.33 15.31
C ASP A 42 -5.51 10.83 15.44
N GLU A 43 -6.69 10.36 15.02
CA GLU A 43 -7.02 8.94 15.09
C GLU A 43 -6.07 8.09 14.27
N ALA A 44 -5.69 8.56 13.09
CA ALA A 44 -4.73 7.83 12.25
C ALA A 44 -3.39 7.67 12.96
N PHE A 45 -2.88 8.76 13.52
CA PHE A 45 -1.59 8.74 14.21
C PHE A 45 -1.65 7.91 15.49
N LYS A 46 -2.78 7.95 16.19
CA LYS A 46 -2.99 7.16 17.38
C LYS A 46 -2.91 5.66 17.07
N ARG A 47 -3.54 5.23 15.98
CA ARG A 47 -3.52 3.83 15.57
C ARG A 47 -2.19 3.41 14.96
N ALA A 48 -1.46 4.34 14.38
CA ALA A 48 -0.15 4.05 13.82
C ALA A 48 0.89 3.75 14.89
N LYS A 49 0.68 4.23 16.12
CA LYS A 49 1.61 4.04 17.22
C LYS A 49 2.98 4.62 16.85
N HIS A 50 4.02 3.82 16.97
CA HIS A 50 5.39 4.24 16.62
C HIS A 50 5.59 4.44 15.11
N ALA A 51 4.63 4.05 14.29
CA ALA A 51 4.74 4.14 12.83
C ALA A 51 4.18 5.46 12.26
N GLY A 52 3.95 6.47 13.11
CA GLY A 52 3.45 7.76 12.63
C GLY A 52 4.34 8.41 11.59
N TYR A 53 5.63 8.13 11.60
CA TYR A 53 6.55 8.67 10.59
C TYR A 53 6.18 8.22 9.17
N ILE A 54 5.61 7.03 9.01
CA ILE A 54 5.17 6.53 7.72
C ILE A 54 4.03 7.41 7.19
N LEU A 55 3.12 7.81 8.08
CA LEU A 55 2.00 8.70 7.70
C LEU A 55 2.51 10.08 7.32
N ARG A 56 3.48 10.62 8.05
CA ARG A 56 4.01 11.95 7.78
C ARG A 56 4.75 12.03 6.46
N GLU A 57 5.38 10.94 6.06
CA GLU A 57 6.15 10.88 4.82
C GLU A 57 5.36 10.30 3.65
N ALA A 58 4.10 9.92 3.87
CA ALA A 58 3.28 9.30 2.83
C ALA A 58 3.11 10.23 1.64
N GLN A 59 3.16 9.64 0.45
CA GLN A 59 2.89 10.34 -0.79
C GLN A 59 1.38 10.35 -1.04
N VAL A 60 0.87 11.48 -1.52
CA VAL A 60 -0.54 11.62 -1.90
C VAL A 60 -0.60 11.95 -3.37
N VAL A 61 -1.36 11.16 -4.11
CA VAL A 61 -1.52 11.35 -5.56
C VAL A 61 -3.00 11.38 -5.92
N GLN A 62 -3.30 11.80 -7.14
CA GLN A 62 -4.68 11.95 -7.60
C GLN A 62 -5.18 10.80 -8.45
N SER A 63 -4.30 9.92 -8.92
CA SER A 63 -4.70 8.79 -9.72
C SER A 63 -3.91 7.54 -9.35
N PHE A 64 -4.51 6.39 -9.63
CA PHE A 64 -3.85 5.11 -9.43
C PHE A 64 -2.59 4.99 -10.28
N GLU A 65 -2.67 5.48 -11.51
CA GLU A 65 -1.54 5.44 -12.45
C GLU A 65 -0.32 6.15 -11.90
N GLU A 66 -0.54 7.31 -11.27
CA GLU A 66 0.57 8.04 -10.62
C GLU A 66 1.18 7.22 -9.48
N ALA A 67 0.33 6.53 -8.72
CA ALA A 67 0.79 5.78 -7.56
C ALA A 67 1.72 4.64 -7.94
N VAL A 68 1.47 3.99 -9.08
CA VAL A 68 2.23 2.79 -9.49
C VAL A 68 3.17 3.05 -10.66
N ALA A 69 3.36 4.30 -11.05
CA ALA A 69 4.15 4.65 -12.22
C ALA A 69 5.58 4.12 -12.15
N ASP A 70 6.16 4.06 -10.96
CA ASP A 70 7.52 3.60 -10.74
C ASP A 70 7.59 2.12 -10.30
N CYS A 71 6.46 1.40 -10.35
CA CYS A 71 6.41 0.00 -9.93
C CYS A 71 6.24 -0.89 -11.15
N PHE A 72 6.97 -1.99 -11.18
CA PHE A 72 6.87 -2.97 -12.26
C PHE A 72 5.80 -4.01 -11.96
N HIS A 73 5.77 -4.51 -10.71
CA HIS A 73 4.78 -5.48 -10.29
C HIS A 73 3.70 -4.77 -9.46
N VAL A 74 2.44 -5.09 -9.71
CA VAL A 74 1.32 -4.55 -8.96
C VAL A 74 0.51 -5.72 -8.40
N VAL A 75 0.47 -5.82 -7.07
CA VAL A 75 -0.24 -6.90 -6.38
C VAL A 75 -1.49 -6.32 -5.74
N GLY A 76 -2.65 -6.75 -6.18
CA GLY A 76 -3.92 -6.30 -5.63
C GLY A 76 -4.45 -7.26 -4.58
N THR A 77 -4.96 -6.71 -3.50
CA THR A 77 -5.55 -7.50 -2.42
C THR A 77 -7.07 -7.55 -2.50
N SER A 78 -7.66 -6.77 -3.40
CA SER A 78 -9.10 -6.73 -3.63
C SER A 78 -9.37 -6.43 -5.11
N GLY A 79 -10.61 -6.16 -5.47
CA GLY A 79 -11.10 -6.15 -6.83
C GLY A 79 -10.55 -5.13 -7.82
N ILE A 80 -9.46 -4.44 -7.55
CA ILE A 80 -8.94 -3.49 -8.52
C ILE A 80 -8.21 -4.25 -9.61
N VAL A 81 -8.78 -4.20 -10.81
CA VAL A 81 -8.16 -4.78 -11.99
C VAL A 81 -8.04 -3.67 -13.02
N THR A 82 -6.82 -3.36 -13.40
CA THR A 82 -6.58 -2.43 -14.50
C THR A 82 -5.77 -3.15 -15.56
N ALA A 83 -6.15 -2.98 -16.80
CA ALA A 83 -5.41 -3.51 -17.93
C ALA A 83 -4.18 -2.64 -18.17
N GLY A 84 -3.06 -3.25 -18.53
CA GLY A 84 -1.84 -2.51 -18.79
C GLY A 84 -0.68 -3.45 -19.03
N GLU A 85 0.49 -2.90 -19.27
CA GLU A 85 1.70 -3.66 -19.54
C GLU A 85 2.36 -4.20 -18.28
N LYS A 86 1.88 -3.81 -17.10
CA LYS A 86 2.44 -4.24 -15.82
C LYS A 86 1.88 -5.61 -15.45
N HIS A 87 2.63 -6.32 -14.62
CA HIS A 87 2.18 -7.60 -14.09
C HIS A 87 1.24 -7.37 -12.92
N TYR A 88 -0.03 -7.65 -13.12
CA TYR A 88 -1.05 -7.53 -12.08
C TYR A 88 -1.35 -8.90 -11.51
N ILE A 89 -1.20 -9.01 -10.20
CA ILE A 89 -1.45 -10.26 -9.49
C ILE A 89 -2.47 -9.98 -8.40
N ARG A 90 -3.55 -10.76 -8.40
CA ARG A 90 -4.57 -10.68 -7.35
C ARG A 90 -4.43 -11.92 -6.50
N ILE A 91 -3.93 -11.78 -5.28
CA ILE A 91 -3.69 -12.94 -4.45
C ILE A 91 -4.08 -12.66 -3.01
N PRO A 92 -4.96 -13.49 -2.42
CA PRO A 92 -5.13 -13.49 -0.96
C PRO A 92 -3.95 -14.27 -0.38
N LEU A 93 -2.87 -13.57 -0.06
CA LEU A 93 -1.68 -14.21 0.50
C LEU A 93 -1.56 -13.88 1.98
N THR A 94 -1.05 -14.85 2.74
CA THR A 94 -0.56 -14.54 4.08
C THR A 94 0.69 -13.68 3.94
N PRO A 95 1.06 -12.93 4.98
CA PRO A 95 2.30 -12.14 4.94
C PRO A 95 3.52 -12.98 4.59
N ARG A 96 3.57 -14.20 5.08
CA ARG A 96 4.69 -15.09 4.82
C ARG A 96 4.74 -15.53 3.35
N GLU A 97 3.59 -15.89 2.79
CA GLU A 97 3.51 -16.28 1.39
C GLU A 97 3.89 -15.12 0.48
N PHE A 98 3.48 -13.90 0.86
CA PHE A 98 3.83 -12.72 0.11
C PHE A 98 5.34 -12.49 0.14
N ALA A 99 5.96 -12.59 1.32
CA ALA A 99 7.40 -12.46 1.46
C ALA A 99 8.15 -13.49 0.62
N ASP A 100 7.68 -14.74 0.63
CA ASP A 100 8.29 -15.83 -0.15
C ASP A 100 8.22 -15.53 -1.65
N ARG A 101 7.10 -14.97 -2.10
CA ARG A 101 6.93 -14.62 -3.51
C ARG A 101 7.80 -13.46 -3.96
N LEU A 102 8.20 -12.59 -3.04
CA LEU A 102 9.09 -11.48 -3.35
C LEU A 102 10.55 -11.91 -3.44
N GLU A 103 10.87 -13.11 -2.94
CA GLU A 103 12.23 -13.59 -2.99
C GLU A 103 12.67 -13.73 -4.45
N GLY A 104 13.82 -13.13 -4.78
CA GLY A 104 14.33 -13.12 -6.14
C GLY A 104 13.76 -12.03 -7.04
N VAL A 105 12.77 -11.27 -6.58
CA VAL A 105 12.25 -10.14 -7.33
C VAL A 105 13.11 -8.91 -7.04
N GLU A 106 13.60 -8.27 -8.08
CA GLU A 106 14.44 -7.07 -7.95
C GLU A 106 13.71 -5.77 -8.27
N GLU A 107 12.67 -5.83 -9.10
CA GLU A 107 11.91 -4.67 -9.50
C GLU A 107 10.99 -4.21 -8.38
N LYS A 108 10.65 -2.93 -8.40
CA LYS A 108 9.76 -2.34 -7.39
C LYS A 108 8.35 -2.91 -7.49
N VAL A 109 7.78 -3.22 -6.34
CA VAL A 109 6.46 -3.86 -6.21
C VAL A 109 5.50 -2.92 -5.50
N ALA A 110 4.32 -2.73 -6.07
CA ALA A 110 3.22 -2.03 -5.38
C ALA A 110 2.25 -3.07 -4.82
N VAL A 111 1.91 -2.92 -3.55
CA VAL A 111 0.85 -3.72 -2.91
C VAL A 111 -0.35 -2.79 -2.75
N VAL A 112 -1.45 -3.11 -3.41
CA VAL A 112 -2.57 -2.20 -3.54
C VAL A 112 -3.76 -2.70 -2.74
N PHE A 113 -4.30 -1.81 -1.90
CA PHE A 113 -5.55 -2.03 -1.19
C PHE A 113 -6.59 -1.09 -1.77
N GLY A 114 -7.72 -1.66 -2.22
CA GLY A 114 -8.80 -0.89 -2.82
C GLY A 114 -9.64 -0.14 -1.80
N PRO A 115 -10.68 0.55 -2.27
CA PRO A 115 -11.60 1.23 -1.37
C PRO A 115 -12.21 0.26 -0.37
N GLU A 116 -12.40 0.75 0.85
CA GLU A 116 -12.81 -0.09 1.98
C GLU A 116 -14.22 -0.66 1.86
N ASP A 117 -15.03 -0.07 1.00
CA ASP A 117 -16.40 -0.48 0.80
C ASP A 117 -16.61 -1.38 -0.43
N THR A 118 -15.53 -1.97 -0.93
CA THR A 118 -15.61 -2.88 -2.08
C THR A 118 -15.29 -4.33 -1.71
#